data_94da1309c8cec4452b0832b345910df2
#
_entry.id   94da1309c8cec4452b0832b345910df2
#
_cell.length_a   1.000
_cell.length_b   1.000
_cell.length_c   1.000
_cell.angle_alpha   90.00
_cell.angle_beta   90.00
_cell.angle_gamma   90.00
#
_symmetry.space_group_name_H-M   'P 1'
#
loop_
_entity.id
_entity.type
_entity.pdbx_description
1 polymer ?
#
loop_
_entity_poly.entity_id
_entity_poly.type
_entity_poly.pdbx_seq_one_letter_code
_entity_poly.pdbx_strand_id
1 'polypeptide(L)'
;MTRKMFLTALAAAAMLATVAAAADTKPKTVIHVITVKWNADAKPAQIEQAIKAAEALPSQYPGIIHVWTKPIKKQIPDGYNHVIVMEFSSEDALKKYADSAAQKKWYEVYMPIREESRTSDITN
;
A
#
# COMPACT_ATOMS: atom_id res chain seq x y z
N MET A 1 -66.50 -25.67 43.10
CA MET A 1 -65.93 -24.54 42.37
C MET A 1 -64.43 -24.70 42.33
N THR A 2 -63.90 -25.19 41.24
CA THR A 2 -62.46 -25.40 41.05
C THR A 2 -61.87 -24.22 40.28
N ARG A 3 -61.07 -23.39 40.97
CA ARG A 3 -60.27 -22.36 40.35
C ARG A 3 -59.05 -23.01 39.71
N LYS A 4 -59.04 -23.06 38.39
CA LYS A 4 -57.84 -23.43 37.65
C LYS A 4 -56.90 -22.21 37.63
N MET A 5 -55.79 -22.33 38.38
CA MET A 5 -54.70 -21.39 38.25
C MET A 5 -53.88 -21.74 36.98
N PHE A 6 -53.92 -20.87 35.99
CA PHE A 6 -53.01 -20.95 34.86
C PHE A 6 -51.66 -20.35 35.30
N LEU A 7 -50.67 -21.20 35.47
CA LEU A 7 -49.27 -20.75 35.54
C LEU A 7 -48.80 -20.47 34.11
N THR A 8 -48.71 -19.22 33.78
CA THR A 8 -47.98 -18.78 32.60
C THR A 8 -46.51 -18.78 32.93
N ALA A 9 -45.81 -19.79 32.44
CA ALA A 9 -44.35 -19.83 32.47
C ALA A 9 -43.82 -18.84 31.40
N LEU A 10 -43.29 -17.72 31.83
CA LEU A 10 -42.59 -16.78 30.97
C LEU A 10 -41.20 -17.33 30.73
N ALA A 11 -41.00 -17.98 29.60
CA ALA A 11 -39.68 -18.36 29.13
C ALA A 11 -38.95 -17.13 28.60
N ALA A 12 -38.08 -16.55 29.42
CA ALA A 12 -37.18 -15.51 28.96
C ALA A 12 -36.07 -16.19 28.14
N ALA A 13 -36.23 -16.18 26.82
CA ALA A 13 -35.15 -16.52 25.89
C ALA A 13 -34.11 -15.42 25.95
N ALA A 14 -33.05 -15.60 26.69
CA ALA A 14 -31.87 -14.76 26.64
C ALA A 14 -31.18 -15.02 25.29
N MET A 15 -31.43 -14.19 24.32
CA MET A 15 -30.62 -14.14 23.10
C MET A 15 -29.24 -13.59 23.48
N LEU A 16 -28.29 -14.50 23.70
CA LEU A 16 -26.89 -14.13 23.68
C LEU A 16 -26.53 -13.75 22.22
N ALA A 17 -26.57 -12.47 21.94
CA ALA A 17 -25.95 -11.95 20.74
C ALA A 17 -24.45 -12.10 20.89
N THR A 18 -23.89 -13.19 20.37
CA THR A 18 -22.46 -13.31 20.18
C THR A 18 -22.06 -12.32 19.08
N VAL A 19 -21.55 -11.16 19.47
CA VAL A 19 -20.86 -10.27 18.55
C VAL A 19 -19.57 -11.00 18.18
N ALA A 20 -19.61 -11.74 17.09
CA ALA A 20 -18.39 -12.24 16.48
C ALA A 20 -17.62 -11.00 16.03
N ALA A 21 -16.46 -10.73 16.64
CA ALA A 21 -15.55 -9.75 16.11
C ALA A 21 -15.23 -10.17 14.68
N ALA A 22 -15.62 -9.35 13.68
CA ALA A 22 -15.28 -9.60 12.30
C ALA A 22 -13.77 -9.65 12.21
N ALA A 23 -13.20 -10.83 11.89
CA ALA A 23 -11.80 -10.94 11.56
C ALA A 23 -11.52 -9.94 10.45
N ASP A 24 -10.42 -9.19 10.56
CA ASP A 24 -9.99 -8.29 9.49
C ASP A 24 -9.72 -9.15 8.24
N THR A 25 -10.70 -9.14 7.31
CA THR A 25 -10.64 -9.94 6.08
C THR A 25 -9.97 -9.19 4.94
N LYS A 26 -9.45 -7.98 5.19
CA LYS A 26 -8.73 -7.22 4.17
C LYS A 26 -7.46 -7.98 3.78
N PRO A 27 -7.22 -8.14 2.47
CA PRO A 27 -5.98 -8.75 2.02
C PRO A 27 -4.78 -7.95 2.55
N LYS A 28 -3.75 -8.66 2.98
CA LYS A 28 -2.49 -8.03 3.37
C LYS A 28 -1.82 -7.49 2.12
N THR A 29 -1.68 -6.19 2.06
CA THR A 29 -0.92 -5.51 1.02
C THR A 29 0.43 -5.07 1.56
N VAL A 30 1.36 -4.72 0.69
CA VAL A 30 2.67 -4.20 1.06
C VAL A 30 2.78 -2.76 0.58
N ILE A 31 3.10 -1.87 1.49
CA ILE A 31 3.42 -0.48 1.17
C ILE A 31 4.93 -0.35 1.06
N HIS A 32 5.39 -0.05 -0.12
CA HIS A 32 6.79 0.10 -0.49
C HIS A 32 7.12 1.58 -0.61
N VAL A 33 7.90 2.10 0.31
CA VAL A 33 8.25 3.52 0.40
C VAL A 33 9.68 3.72 -0.07
N ILE A 34 9.85 4.51 -1.12
CA ILE A 34 11.15 4.86 -1.68
C ILE A 34 11.39 6.35 -1.46
N THR A 35 12.42 6.70 -0.72
CA THR A 35 12.92 8.06 -0.63
C THR A 35 14.11 8.23 -1.55
N VAL A 36 14.08 9.26 -2.39
CA VAL A 36 15.03 9.43 -3.50
C VAL A 36 15.84 10.69 -3.37
N LYS A 37 17.13 10.55 -3.57
CA LYS A 37 18.07 11.63 -3.82
C LYS A 37 18.51 11.58 -5.26
N TRP A 38 18.31 12.68 -5.99
CA TRP A 38 18.71 12.78 -7.38
C TRP A 38 20.18 13.18 -7.52
N ASN A 39 20.82 12.79 -8.61
CA ASN A 39 22.12 13.32 -8.96
C ASN A 39 22.08 14.84 -9.06
N ALA A 40 23.18 15.51 -8.71
CA ALA A 40 23.25 16.98 -8.73
C ALA A 40 23.03 17.57 -10.13
N ASP A 41 23.36 16.82 -11.18
CA ASP A 41 23.19 17.19 -12.58
C ASP A 41 21.86 16.72 -13.20
N ALA A 42 21.00 16.05 -12.44
CA ALA A 42 19.69 15.61 -12.91
C ALA A 42 18.83 16.82 -13.28
N LYS A 43 18.33 16.83 -14.50
CA LYS A 43 17.49 17.92 -15.01
C LYS A 43 16.04 17.73 -14.58
N PRO A 44 15.28 18.82 -14.33
CA PRO A 44 13.87 18.72 -13.97
C PRO A 44 13.03 17.87 -14.92
N ALA A 45 13.27 17.95 -16.23
CA ALA A 45 12.56 17.14 -17.21
C ALA A 45 12.85 15.63 -17.08
N GLN A 46 14.06 15.27 -16.71
CA GLN A 46 14.44 13.86 -16.47
C GLN A 46 13.77 13.33 -15.20
N ILE A 47 13.74 14.14 -14.14
CA ILE A 47 13.05 13.79 -12.88
C ILE A 47 11.55 13.60 -13.15
N GLU A 48 10.92 14.53 -13.87
CA GLU A 48 9.51 14.43 -14.24
C GLU A 48 9.23 13.15 -15.06
N GLN A 49 10.09 12.82 -16.01
CA GLN A 49 9.97 11.60 -16.81
C GLN A 49 10.03 10.34 -15.93
N ALA A 50 10.97 10.28 -15.00
CA ALA A 50 11.10 9.16 -14.07
C ALA A 50 9.88 9.03 -13.14
N ILE A 51 9.35 10.15 -12.66
CA ILE A 51 8.14 10.17 -11.82
C ILE A 51 6.91 9.71 -12.60
N LYS A 52 6.69 10.23 -13.81
CA LYS A 52 5.57 9.80 -14.66
C LYS A 52 5.67 8.33 -15.05
N ALA A 53 6.87 7.83 -15.30
CA ALA A 53 7.08 6.42 -15.58
C ALA A 53 6.75 5.53 -14.37
N ALA A 54 7.05 5.98 -13.14
CA ALA A 54 6.62 5.28 -11.92
C ALA A 54 5.09 5.28 -11.77
N GLU A 55 4.44 6.40 -12.05
CA GLU A 55 2.97 6.50 -11.99
C GLU A 55 2.27 5.57 -12.99
N ALA A 56 2.93 5.21 -14.08
CA ALA A 56 2.41 4.28 -15.08
C ALA A 56 2.57 2.79 -14.70
N LEU A 57 3.34 2.45 -13.68
CA LEU A 57 3.63 1.07 -13.28
C LEU A 57 2.38 0.21 -13.00
N PRO A 58 1.31 0.71 -12.36
CA PRO A 58 0.12 -0.11 -12.15
C PRO A 58 -0.51 -0.64 -13.44
N SER A 59 -0.40 0.09 -14.54
CA SER A 59 -0.90 -0.38 -15.85
C SER A 59 0.01 -1.41 -16.52
N GLN A 60 1.24 -1.54 -16.08
CA GLN A 60 2.26 -2.42 -16.64
C GLN A 60 2.52 -3.66 -15.79
N TYR A 61 2.23 -3.59 -14.50
CA TYR A 61 2.42 -4.66 -13.54
C TYR A 61 1.21 -4.78 -12.62
N PRO A 62 0.34 -5.78 -12.80
CA PRO A 62 -0.92 -5.92 -12.04
C PRO A 62 -0.74 -6.08 -10.54
N GLY A 63 0.42 -6.53 -10.08
CA GLY A 63 0.76 -6.66 -8.67
C GLY A 63 0.97 -5.33 -7.95
N ILE A 64 1.11 -4.22 -8.68
CA ILE A 64 1.13 -2.86 -8.12
C ILE A 64 -0.28 -2.30 -8.22
N ILE A 65 -0.91 -2.03 -7.07
CA ILE A 65 -2.29 -1.53 -6.98
C ILE A 65 -2.32 -0.02 -7.16
N HIS A 66 -1.44 0.69 -6.44
CA HIS A 66 -1.36 2.14 -6.43
C HIS A 66 0.08 2.62 -6.42
N VAL A 67 0.29 3.81 -6.99
CA VAL A 67 1.54 4.57 -6.88
C VAL A 67 1.22 6.01 -6.50
N TRP A 68 1.90 6.53 -5.48
CA TRP A 68 1.80 7.91 -5.04
C TRP A 68 3.17 8.58 -5.12
N THR A 69 3.21 9.77 -5.69
CA THR A 69 4.47 10.49 -5.97
C THR A 69 4.42 11.96 -5.54
N LYS A 70 3.30 12.42 -4.95
CA LYS A 70 3.07 13.83 -4.65
C LYS A 70 2.98 14.06 -3.14
N PRO A 71 4.10 14.22 -2.43
CA PRO A 71 4.07 14.50 -1.00
C PRO A 71 3.52 15.91 -0.74
N ILE A 72 2.66 16.04 0.27
CA ILE A 72 2.17 17.34 0.71
C ILE A 72 3.27 18.08 1.49
N LYS A 73 3.99 17.37 2.34
CA LYS A 73 5.07 17.90 3.18
C LYS A 73 6.25 16.95 3.18
N LYS A 74 7.44 17.50 2.97
CA LYS A 74 8.70 16.76 3.08
C LYS A 74 9.48 17.25 4.29
N GLN A 75 9.92 16.31 5.12
CA GLN A 75 10.83 16.55 6.23
C GLN A 75 11.95 15.53 6.18
N ILE A 76 12.62 15.47 5.04
CA ILE A 76 13.68 14.49 4.78
C ILE A 76 14.96 15.27 4.59
N PRO A 77 15.95 15.08 5.48
CA PRO A 77 17.25 15.75 5.38
C PRO A 77 18.10 15.17 4.25
N ASP A 78 19.28 15.74 4.07
CA ASP A 78 20.37 15.21 3.25
C ASP A 78 20.06 15.13 1.74
N GLY A 79 19.16 15.99 1.24
CA GLY A 79 18.87 16.08 -0.20
C GLY A 79 17.94 15.00 -0.75
N TYR A 80 17.28 14.22 0.10
CA TYR A 80 16.21 13.31 -0.32
C TYR A 80 14.95 14.12 -0.64
N ASN A 81 14.77 14.47 -1.91
CA ASN A 81 13.77 15.44 -2.33
C ASN A 81 12.44 14.82 -2.79
N HIS A 82 12.42 13.52 -3.09
CA HIS A 82 11.24 12.83 -3.59
C HIS A 82 10.94 11.58 -2.78
N VAL A 83 9.64 11.30 -2.71
CA VAL A 83 9.12 10.07 -2.11
C VAL A 83 8.19 9.43 -3.14
N ILE A 84 8.44 8.17 -3.43
CA ILE A 84 7.59 7.33 -4.28
C ILE A 84 7.04 6.22 -3.38
N VAL A 85 5.74 6.08 -3.34
CA VAL A 85 5.06 5.03 -2.58
C VAL A 85 4.33 4.13 -3.54
N MET A 86 4.57 2.83 -3.42
CA MET A 86 3.88 1.79 -4.21
C MET A 86 3.14 0.85 -3.27
N GLU A 87 1.90 0.54 -3.58
CA GLU A 87 1.17 -0.53 -2.90
C GLU A 87 1.17 -1.78 -3.76
N PHE A 88 1.73 -2.85 -3.21
CA PHE A 88 1.71 -4.18 -3.83
C PHE A 88 0.58 -5.02 -3.26
N SER A 89 -0.06 -5.83 -4.09
CA SER A 89 -1.16 -6.70 -3.68
C SER A 89 -0.78 -7.76 -2.65
N SER A 90 0.51 -8.12 -2.57
CA SER A 90 1.06 -9.12 -1.65
C SER A 90 2.58 -9.03 -1.57
N GLU A 91 3.19 -9.71 -0.60
CA GLU A 91 4.66 -9.88 -0.57
C GLU A 91 5.18 -10.62 -1.80
N ASP A 92 4.45 -11.59 -2.30
CA ASP A 92 4.82 -12.35 -3.50
C ASP A 92 4.84 -11.42 -4.73
N ALA A 93 3.86 -10.52 -4.85
CA ALA A 93 3.84 -9.51 -5.91
C ALA A 93 5.07 -8.59 -5.84
N LEU A 94 5.48 -8.16 -4.65
CA LEU A 94 6.70 -7.37 -4.46
C LEU A 94 7.95 -8.16 -4.88
N LYS A 95 8.07 -9.42 -4.45
CA LYS A 95 9.21 -10.26 -4.81
C LYS A 95 9.32 -10.48 -6.31
N LYS A 96 8.20 -10.73 -6.98
CA LYS A 96 8.16 -10.93 -8.43
C LYS A 96 8.34 -9.64 -9.23
N TYR A 97 8.11 -8.50 -8.62
CA TYR A 97 8.37 -7.20 -9.25
C TYR A 97 9.87 -6.97 -9.45
N ALA A 98 10.71 -7.42 -8.54
CA ALA A 98 12.15 -7.33 -8.68
C ALA A 98 12.58 -8.05 -9.97
N ASP A 99 13.35 -7.37 -10.82
CA ASP A 99 13.79 -7.85 -12.14
C ASP A 99 12.68 -8.10 -13.17
N SER A 100 11.44 -7.68 -12.88
CA SER A 100 10.34 -7.73 -13.85
C SER A 100 10.60 -6.80 -15.04
N ALA A 101 9.95 -7.08 -16.16
CA ALA A 101 10.02 -6.20 -17.34
C ALA A 101 9.55 -4.77 -17.03
N ALA A 102 8.52 -4.62 -16.19
CA ALA A 102 8.01 -3.32 -15.77
C ALA A 102 9.05 -2.55 -14.95
N GLN A 103 9.72 -3.18 -13.98
CA GLN A 103 10.79 -2.57 -13.20
C GLN A 103 11.96 -2.15 -14.10
N LYS A 104 12.40 -3.03 -14.98
CA LYS A 104 13.51 -2.75 -15.90
C LYS A 104 13.22 -1.56 -16.79
N LYS A 105 12.00 -1.45 -17.31
CA LYS A 105 11.58 -0.32 -18.12
C LYS A 105 11.59 1.00 -17.34
N TRP A 106 11.10 0.98 -16.08
CA TRP A 106 11.17 2.17 -15.24
C TRP A 106 12.63 2.54 -14.92
N TYR A 107 13.45 1.57 -14.64
CA TYR A 107 14.87 1.78 -14.31
C TYR A 107 15.66 2.42 -15.43
N GLU A 108 15.26 2.28 -16.69
CA GLU A 108 15.91 2.94 -17.83
C GLU A 108 15.91 4.47 -17.70
N VAL A 109 14.86 5.04 -17.10
CA VAL A 109 14.72 6.51 -16.91
C VAL A 109 15.00 6.96 -15.48
N TYR A 110 14.98 6.05 -14.51
CA TYR A 110 15.11 6.35 -13.09
C TYR A 110 16.56 6.18 -12.60
N MET A 111 17.18 5.05 -12.88
CA MET A 111 18.52 4.73 -12.36
C MET A 111 19.61 5.69 -12.83
N PRO A 112 19.63 6.18 -14.08
CA PRO A 112 20.67 7.09 -14.54
C PRO A 112 20.73 8.43 -13.80
N ILE A 113 19.62 8.87 -13.23
CA ILE A 113 19.51 10.17 -12.54
C ILE A 113 19.40 10.06 -11.02
N ARG A 114 19.32 8.85 -10.49
CA ARG A 114 19.28 8.58 -9.06
C ARG A 114 20.70 8.51 -8.50
N GLU A 115 21.00 9.34 -7.49
CA GLU A 115 22.22 9.21 -6.70
C GLU A 115 22.07 8.08 -5.69
N GLU A 116 21.00 8.14 -4.88
CA GLU A 116 20.73 7.20 -3.82
C GLU A 116 19.23 7.07 -3.58
N SER A 117 18.81 5.93 -3.10
CA SER A 117 17.46 5.75 -2.56
C SER A 117 17.49 4.92 -1.29
N ARG A 118 16.52 5.19 -0.42
CA ARG A 118 16.25 4.39 0.78
C ARG A 118 14.86 3.82 0.68
N THR A 119 14.73 2.54 0.97
CA THR A 119 13.47 1.82 0.81
C THR A 119 13.06 1.19 2.12
N SER A 120 11.77 1.30 2.43
CA SER A 120 11.14 0.64 3.57
C SER A 120 9.85 -0.01 3.12
N ASP A 121 9.61 -1.22 3.59
CA ASP A 121 8.40 -1.98 3.31
C ASP A 121 7.59 -2.17 4.59
N ILE A 122 6.27 -1.92 4.49
CA ILE A 122 5.33 -2.08 5.60
C ILE A 122 4.17 -2.93 5.11
N THR A 123 3.72 -3.86 5.95
CA THR A 123 2.51 -4.65 5.69
C THR A 123 1.55 -4.56 6.87
N ASN A 124 0.28 -4.80 6.62
CA ASN A 124 -0.78 -4.87 7.64
C ASN A 124 -1.11 -6.30 8.05
#